data_1338370adc21ee06cba73fd96bf3ba46
#
_entry.id   1338370adc21ee06cba73fd96bf3ba46
#
_cell.length_a   1.000
_cell.length_b   1.000
_cell.length_c   1.000
_cell.angle_alpha   90.00
_cell.angle_beta   90.00
_cell.angle_gamma   90.00
#
_symmetry.space_group_name_H-M   'P 1'
#
loop_
_entity.id
_entity.type
_entity.pdbx_description
1 polymer ?
#
loop_
_entity_poly.entity_id
_entity_poly.type
_entity_poly.pdbx_seq_one_letter_code
_entity_poly.pdbx_strand_id
1 'polypeptide(L)'
;MTTDKALIAHLYRRAGFGITHDLLEELSKNSYDSIVDNLVEIDKIEDLPDEDILSRYYPQLQSTDNFGLDNTRWFYRMINSNKPLQEKMTLFWHHVFATGWTKSEQGPTMIDHIAMLRKNCLLNLRVLLTDLAS
;
A
#
# COMPACT_ATOMS: atom_id res chain seq x y z
N MET A 1 -18.63 -15.35 -17.34
CA MET A 1 -19.21 -15.76 -16.06
C MET A 1 -19.10 -14.59 -15.11
N THR A 2 -20.18 -14.16 -14.49
CA THR A 2 -20.15 -13.08 -13.49
C THR A 2 -19.69 -13.66 -12.15
N THR A 3 -18.71 -13.02 -11.53
CA THR A 3 -18.22 -13.45 -10.20
C THR A 3 -19.15 -12.91 -9.11
N ASP A 4 -19.38 -13.71 -8.06
CA ASP A 4 -20.19 -13.31 -6.92
C ASP A 4 -19.58 -12.07 -6.22
N LYS A 5 -20.36 -11.01 -6.10
CA LYS A 5 -19.98 -9.75 -5.44
C LYS A 5 -19.55 -9.95 -3.98
N ALA A 6 -20.19 -10.88 -3.26
CA ALA A 6 -19.81 -11.17 -1.87
C ALA A 6 -18.39 -11.76 -1.79
N LEU A 7 -18.02 -12.59 -2.76
CA LEU A 7 -16.67 -13.17 -2.85
C LEU A 7 -15.63 -12.10 -3.18
N ILE A 8 -15.92 -11.19 -4.13
CA ILE A 8 -15.03 -10.08 -4.46
C ILE A 8 -14.87 -9.13 -3.25
N ALA A 9 -15.96 -8.79 -2.59
CA ALA A 9 -15.92 -7.94 -1.40
C ALA A 9 -15.11 -8.61 -0.27
N HIS A 10 -15.22 -9.93 -0.11
CA HIS A 10 -14.40 -10.68 0.84
C HIS A 10 -12.90 -10.61 0.45
N LEU A 11 -12.57 -10.85 -0.81
CA LEU A 11 -11.20 -10.76 -1.32
C LEU A 11 -10.60 -9.38 -1.02
N TYR A 12 -11.28 -8.30 -1.36
CA TYR A 12 -10.77 -6.93 -1.17
C TYR A 12 -10.67 -6.51 0.32
N ARG A 13 -11.46 -7.09 1.20
CA ARG A 13 -11.26 -6.91 2.66
C ARG A 13 -10.00 -7.63 3.15
N ARG A 14 -9.64 -8.76 2.54
CA ARG A 14 -8.43 -9.54 2.90
C ARG A 14 -7.17 -8.98 2.24
N ALA A 15 -7.24 -8.67 0.96
CA ALA A 15 -6.12 -8.22 0.13
C ALA A 15 -5.92 -6.69 0.13
N GLY A 16 -6.83 -5.94 0.74
CA GLY A 16 -6.78 -4.48 0.79
C GLY A 16 -7.50 -3.92 2.01
N PHE A 17 -8.06 -2.72 1.85
CA PHE A 17 -8.75 -1.98 2.91
C PHE A 17 -10.25 -1.82 2.65
N GLY A 18 -10.78 -2.52 1.66
CA GLY A 18 -12.16 -2.49 1.22
C GLY A 18 -12.28 -2.25 -0.27
N ILE A 19 -13.51 -2.07 -0.74
CA ILE A 19 -13.82 -1.83 -2.15
C ILE A 19 -15.04 -0.89 -2.24
N THR A 20 -15.01 0.04 -3.20
CA THR A 20 -16.17 0.90 -3.50
C THR A 20 -17.26 0.13 -4.24
N HIS A 21 -18.49 0.62 -4.17
CA HIS A 21 -19.60 -0.02 -4.87
C HIS A 21 -19.39 -0.07 -6.38
N ASP A 22 -18.91 1.03 -6.97
CA ASP A 22 -18.69 1.14 -8.41
C ASP A 22 -17.63 0.16 -8.92
N LEU A 23 -16.50 0.05 -8.20
CA LEU A 23 -15.45 -0.90 -8.52
C LEU A 23 -15.94 -2.36 -8.33
N LEU A 24 -16.77 -2.63 -7.32
CA LEU A 24 -17.37 -3.95 -7.11
C LEU A 24 -18.28 -4.36 -8.28
N GLU A 25 -19.09 -3.41 -8.79
CA GLU A 25 -19.94 -3.63 -9.96
C GLU A 25 -19.11 -3.90 -11.22
N GLU A 26 -18.02 -3.15 -11.41
CA GLU A 26 -17.11 -3.33 -12.54
C GLU A 26 -16.43 -4.71 -12.49
N LEU A 27 -15.82 -5.05 -11.35
CA LEU A 27 -15.09 -6.31 -11.18
C LEU A 27 -16.00 -7.54 -11.23
N SER A 28 -17.27 -7.42 -10.87
CA SER A 28 -18.23 -8.54 -10.96
C SER A 28 -18.42 -9.08 -12.36
N LYS A 29 -18.04 -8.32 -13.39
CA LYS A 29 -18.09 -8.72 -14.80
C LYS A 29 -16.91 -9.61 -15.22
N ASN A 30 -15.85 -9.64 -14.41
CA ASN A 30 -14.62 -10.39 -14.69
C ASN A 30 -14.64 -11.76 -14.00
N SER A 31 -13.73 -12.67 -14.40
CA SER A 31 -13.53 -13.92 -13.69
C SER A 31 -12.78 -13.67 -12.37
N TYR A 32 -13.02 -14.52 -11.37
CA TYR A 32 -12.35 -14.42 -10.07
C TYR A 32 -10.83 -14.52 -10.20
N ASP A 33 -10.33 -15.43 -11.01
CA ASP A 33 -8.90 -15.64 -11.24
C ASP A 33 -8.25 -14.37 -11.83
N SER A 34 -8.90 -13.74 -12.82
CA SER A 34 -8.41 -12.48 -13.39
C SER A 34 -8.36 -11.34 -12.35
N ILE A 35 -9.31 -11.30 -11.41
CA ILE A 35 -9.31 -10.31 -10.32
C ILE A 35 -8.13 -10.57 -9.38
N VAL A 36 -7.84 -11.84 -9.06
CA VAL A 36 -6.70 -12.21 -8.20
C VAL A 36 -5.38 -11.89 -8.90
N ASP A 37 -5.24 -12.24 -10.18
CA ASP A 37 -4.04 -11.95 -10.97
C ASP A 37 -3.74 -10.45 -11.00
N ASN A 38 -4.76 -9.61 -11.22
CA ASN A 38 -4.61 -8.16 -11.19
C ASN A 38 -4.19 -7.62 -9.81
N LEU A 39 -4.58 -8.27 -8.71
CA LEU A 39 -4.12 -7.85 -7.38
C LEU A 39 -2.66 -8.21 -7.11
N VAL A 40 -2.16 -9.31 -7.69
CA VAL A 40 -0.79 -9.81 -7.46
C VAL A 40 0.22 -9.19 -8.43
N GLU A 41 -0.16 -8.94 -9.67
CA GLU A 41 0.72 -8.41 -10.73
C GLU A 41 0.88 -6.88 -10.62
N ILE A 42 1.37 -6.40 -9.48
CA ILE A 42 1.49 -4.95 -9.18
C ILE A 42 2.37 -4.18 -10.14
N ASP A 43 3.31 -4.84 -10.83
CA ASP A 43 4.24 -4.19 -11.77
C ASP A 43 3.55 -3.67 -13.03
N LYS A 44 2.38 -4.22 -13.35
CA LYS A 44 1.55 -3.80 -14.50
C LYS A 44 0.63 -2.62 -14.19
N ILE A 45 0.51 -2.25 -12.92
CA ILE A 45 -0.42 -1.21 -12.46
C ILE A 45 0.38 0.08 -12.27
N GLU A 46 -0.11 1.19 -12.82
CA GLU A 46 0.45 2.50 -12.56
C GLU A 46 0.41 2.83 -11.08
N ASP A 47 1.49 3.45 -10.61
CA ASP A 47 1.54 3.97 -9.26
C ASP A 47 0.55 5.12 -9.09
N LEU A 48 0.23 5.43 -7.84
CA LEU A 48 -0.64 6.54 -7.54
C LEU A 48 -0.05 7.81 -8.17
N PRO A 49 -0.75 8.45 -9.13
CA PRO A 49 -0.29 9.71 -9.66
C PRO A 49 -0.29 10.72 -8.51
N ASP A 50 0.85 11.32 -8.28
CA ASP A 50 1.01 12.51 -7.49
C ASP A 50 0.88 12.40 -5.96
N GLU A 51 1.97 12.06 -5.34
CA GLU A 51 2.31 12.67 -4.05
C GLU A 51 2.37 14.22 -4.14
N ASP A 52 2.52 14.76 -5.34
CA ASP A 52 2.53 16.18 -5.66
C ASP A 52 1.19 16.89 -5.38
N ILE A 53 0.06 16.23 -5.54
CA ILE A 53 -1.26 16.81 -5.19
C ILE A 53 -1.31 17.13 -3.68
N LEU A 54 -0.90 16.20 -2.82
CA LEU A 54 -0.85 16.47 -1.38
C LEU A 54 0.10 17.62 -1.04
N SER A 55 1.27 17.65 -1.68
CA SER A 55 2.25 18.71 -1.49
C SER A 55 1.77 20.08 -1.94
N ARG A 56 0.95 20.15 -2.99
CA ARG A 56 0.35 21.40 -3.48
C ARG A 56 -0.73 21.94 -2.55
N TYR A 57 -1.60 21.07 -2.05
CA TYR A 57 -2.71 21.48 -1.18
C TYR A 57 -2.30 21.62 0.29
N TYR A 58 -1.27 20.88 0.69
CA TYR A 58 -0.76 20.86 2.06
C TYR A 58 0.77 21.00 2.07
N PRO A 59 1.33 22.22 1.81
CA PRO A 59 2.78 22.45 1.75
C PRO A 59 3.51 22.05 3.04
N GLN A 60 2.81 22.11 4.19
CA GLN A 60 3.32 21.65 5.47
C GLN A 60 3.65 20.15 5.50
N LEU A 61 3.12 19.36 4.56
CA LEU A 61 3.44 17.94 4.40
C LEU A 61 4.83 17.69 3.77
N GLN A 62 5.50 18.72 3.31
CA GLN A 62 6.87 18.63 2.77
C GLN A 62 7.94 18.69 3.87
N SER A 63 7.58 19.07 5.08
CA SER A 63 8.53 19.10 6.19
C SER A 63 8.86 17.68 6.64
N THR A 64 10.11 17.29 6.51
CA THR A 64 10.63 15.97 6.93
C THR A 64 10.69 15.80 8.45
N ASP A 65 10.44 16.87 9.20
CA ASP A 65 10.53 16.86 10.65
C ASP A 65 9.20 16.57 11.34
N ASN A 66 8.13 16.34 10.55
CA ASN A 66 6.79 16.15 11.11
C ASN A 66 6.26 14.73 10.86
N PHE A 67 6.54 13.84 11.79
CA PHE A 67 6.10 12.44 11.78
C PHE A 67 4.59 12.24 11.52
N GLY A 68 3.74 13.18 11.98
CA GLY A 68 2.30 13.12 11.73
C GLY A 68 1.93 13.21 10.25
N LEU A 69 2.79 13.82 9.44
CA LEU A 69 2.57 14.03 8.02
C LEU A 69 2.91 12.77 7.20
N ASP A 70 3.93 12.03 7.59
CA ASP A 70 4.31 10.78 6.93
C ASP A 70 3.23 9.71 7.12
N ASN A 71 2.64 9.64 8.30
CA ASN A 71 1.47 8.81 8.55
C ASN A 71 0.29 9.22 7.66
N THR A 72 0.03 10.52 7.50
CA THR A 72 -1.04 11.03 6.64
C THR A 72 -0.82 10.64 5.18
N ARG A 73 0.41 10.74 4.67
CA ARG A 73 0.77 10.29 3.32
C ARG A 73 0.52 8.80 3.14
N TRP A 74 0.90 7.99 4.12
CA TRP A 74 0.69 6.55 4.02
C TRP A 74 -0.80 6.19 4.09
N PHE A 75 -1.60 6.82 4.95
CA PHE A 75 -3.05 6.66 4.95
C PHE A 75 -3.68 7.07 3.63
N TYR A 76 -3.22 8.18 3.05
CA TYR A 76 -3.68 8.60 1.73
C TYR A 76 -3.41 7.53 0.67
N ARG A 77 -2.21 6.91 0.65
CA ARG A 77 -1.88 5.80 -0.24
C ARG A 77 -2.75 4.58 0.01
N MET A 78 -2.98 4.19 1.25
CA MET A 78 -3.85 3.04 1.59
C MET A 78 -5.27 3.22 1.06
N ILE A 79 -5.79 4.44 1.01
CA ILE A 79 -7.15 4.74 0.55
C ILE A 79 -7.23 4.85 -0.97
N ASN A 80 -6.21 5.45 -1.61
CA ASN A 80 -6.29 5.87 -3.01
C ASN A 80 -5.44 5.02 -3.97
N SER A 81 -4.58 4.13 -3.47
CA SER A 81 -3.71 3.32 -4.31
C SER A 81 -4.49 2.31 -5.14
N ASN A 82 -4.12 2.21 -6.41
CA ASN A 82 -4.59 1.16 -7.31
C ASN A 82 -3.94 -0.22 -7.00
N LYS A 83 -2.99 -0.26 -6.04
CA LYS A 83 -2.25 -1.46 -5.61
C LYS A 83 -2.61 -1.83 -4.16
N PRO A 84 -3.89 -2.16 -3.85
CA PRO A 84 -4.33 -2.34 -2.46
C PRO A 84 -3.59 -3.48 -1.74
N LEU A 85 -3.22 -4.55 -2.43
CA LEU A 85 -2.47 -5.66 -1.86
C LEU A 85 -1.06 -5.22 -1.45
N GLN A 86 -0.40 -4.39 -2.25
CA GLN A 86 0.93 -3.85 -1.93
C GLN A 86 0.89 -3.06 -0.62
N GLU A 87 -0.05 -2.13 -0.46
CA GLU A 87 -0.17 -1.33 0.76
C GLU A 87 -0.57 -2.20 1.97
N LYS A 88 -1.42 -3.21 1.78
CA LYS A 88 -1.78 -4.17 2.83
C LYS A 88 -0.61 -5.00 3.30
N MET A 89 0.22 -5.50 2.37
CA MET A 89 1.42 -6.28 2.69
C MET A 89 2.52 -5.41 3.28
N THR A 90 2.65 -4.15 2.84
CA THR A 90 3.54 -3.18 3.47
C THR A 90 3.19 -2.96 4.94
N LEU A 91 1.90 -2.78 5.24
CA LEU A 91 1.42 -2.65 6.61
C LEU A 91 1.68 -3.91 7.44
N PHE A 92 1.48 -5.10 6.85
CA PHE A 92 1.80 -6.37 7.50
C PHE A 92 3.29 -6.47 7.86
N TRP A 93 4.18 -6.20 6.90
CA TRP A 93 5.62 -6.25 7.16
C TRP A 93 6.09 -5.17 8.12
N HIS A 94 5.51 -3.98 8.07
CA HIS A 94 5.78 -2.94 9.05
C HIS A 94 5.36 -3.35 10.46
N HIS A 95 4.30 -4.13 10.62
CA HIS A 95 3.93 -4.70 11.92
C HIS A 95 4.94 -5.74 12.42
N VAL A 96 5.46 -6.58 11.51
CA VAL A 96 6.45 -7.63 11.84
C VAL A 96 7.82 -7.03 12.15
N PHE A 97 8.27 -6.07 11.34
CA PHE A 97 9.58 -5.42 11.44
C PHE A 97 9.44 -3.96 11.94
N ALA A 98 8.57 -3.77 12.92
CA ALA A 98 8.25 -2.45 13.44
C ALA A 98 9.49 -1.72 13.98
N THR A 99 9.72 -0.53 13.41
CA THR A 99 10.70 0.44 13.94
C THR A 99 9.92 1.57 14.60
N GLY A 100 10.20 1.86 15.85
CA GLY A 100 9.48 2.90 16.59
C GLY A 100 10.17 4.26 16.44
N TRP A 101 9.40 5.29 16.08
CA TRP A 101 9.86 6.68 16.05
C TRP A 101 10.59 7.10 17.32
N THR A 102 10.05 6.74 18.50
CA THR A 102 10.62 7.06 19.81
C THR A 102 12.01 6.47 20.05
N LYS A 103 12.46 5.55 19.20
CA LYS A 103 13.78 4.92 19.30
C LYS A 103 14.76 5.39 18.24
N SER A 104 14.28 5.77 17.07
CA SER A 104 15.14 6.23 15.96
C SER A 104 15.31 7.75 15.93
N GLU A 105 14.28 8.51 16.34
CA GLU A 105 14.20 9.99 16.27
C GLU A 105 14.55 10.59 14.91
N GLN A 106 14.52 9.77 13.83
CA GLN A 106 14.91 10.14 12.47
C GLN A 106 13.75 9.88 11.49
N GLY A 107 13.02 10.94 11.12
CA GLY A 107 11.92 10.89 10.16
C GLY A 107 12.31 10.31 8.80
N PRO A 108 13.37 10.80 8.14
CA PRO A 108 13.79 10.28 6.84
C PRO A 108 14.03 8.76 6.83
N THR A 109 14.70 8.23 7.84
CA THR A 109 14.96 6.79 7.97
C THR A 109 13.67 5.97 8.10
N MET A 110 12.64 6.51 8.75
CA MET A 110 11.33 5.82 8.85
C MET A 110 10.62 5.80 7.50
N ILE A 111 10.70 6.87 6.73
CA ILE A 111 10.14 6.94 5.37
C ILE A 111 10.85 5.92 4.46
N ASP A 112 12.17 5.88 4.49
CA ASP A 112 12.98 4.94 3.72
C ASP A 112 12.68 3.49 4.10
N HIS A 113 12.50 3.20 5.39
CA HIS A 113 12.11 1.89 5.88
C HIS A 113 10.75 1.44 5.32
N ILE A 114 9.73 2.32 5.34
CA ILE A 114 8.40 2.01 4.78
C ILE A 114 8.50 1.86 3.25
N ALA A 115 9.29 2.70 2.57
CA ALA A 115 9.50 2.60 1.12
C ALA A 115 10.19 1.28 0.74
N MET A 116 11.19 0.86 1.49
CA MET A 116 11.86 -0.43 1.32
C MET A 116 10.90 -1.60 1.52
N LEU A 117 10.09 -1.58 2.59
CA LEU A 117 9.07 -2.61 2.82
C LEU A 117 8.06 -2.66 1.67
N ARG A 118 7.59 -1.50 1.17
CA ARG A 118 6.66 -1.41 0.05
C ARG A 118 7.23 -2.01 -1.22
N LYS A 119 8.48 -1.70 -1.53
CA LYS A 119 9.17 -2.23 -2.70
C LYS A 119 9.28 -3.77 -2.66
N ASN A 120 9.51 -4.34 -1.48
CA ASN A 120 9.82 -5.75 -1.31
C ASN A 120 8.65 -6.60 -0.78
N CYS A 121 7.49 -6.00 -0.52
CA CYS A 121 6.39 -6.62 0.23
C CYS A 121 5.81 -7.90 -0.38
N LEU A 122 5.90 -8.09 -1.69
CA LEU A 122 5.43 -9.27 -2.42
C LEU A 122 6.60 -10.12 -2.97
N LEU A 123 7.85 -9.74 -2.69
CA LEU A 123 9.02 -10.47 -3.13
C LEU A 123 9.37 -11.63 -2.18
N ASN A 124 10.42 -12.35 -2.53
CA ASN A 124 10.96 -13.41 -1.70
C ASN A 124 11.44 -12.86 -0.34
N LEU A 125 11.11 -13.55 0.75
CA LEU A 125 11.50 -13.16 2.11
C LEU A 125 13.02 -12.93 2.27
N ARG A 126 13.85 -13.68 1.55
CA ARG A 126 15.31 -13.49 1.59
C ARG A 126 15.70 -12.10 1.08
N VAL A 127 15.08 -11.63 -0.01
CA VAL A 127 15.35 -10.30 -0.58
C VAL A 127 14.94 -9.21 0.43
N LEU A 128 13.74 -9.33 0.99
CA LEU A 128 13.24 -8.40 2.01
C LEU A 128 14.17 -8.34 3.24
N LEU A 129 14.63 -9.49 3.74
CA LEU A 129 15.53 -9.53 4.90
C LEU A 129 16.94 -8.99 4.57
N THR A 130 17.42 -9.17 3.34
CA THR A 130 18.71 -8.60 2.92
C THR A 130 18.64 -7.08 2.84
N ASP A 131 17.59 -6.54 2.24
CA ASP A 131 17.40 -5.09 2.14
C ASP A 131 17.12 -4.45 3.52
N LEU A 132 16.48 -5.20 4.44
CA LEU A 132 16.25 -4.74 5.81
C LEU A 132 17.55 -4.64 6.63
N ALA A 133 18.56 -5.45 6.29
CA ALA A 133 19.85 -5.52 7.00
C ALA A 133 20.91 -4.58 6.41
N SER A 134 20.63 -3.91 5.27
CA SER A 134 21.56 -3.01 4.58
C SER A 134 21.39 -1.57 5.04
#